data_c799630b762372dcdd1c7736ab6c3c02
#
_entry.id   c799630b762372dcdd1c7736ab6c3c02
#
_cell.length_a   1.000
_cell.length_b   1.000
_cell.length_c   1.000
_cell.angle_alpha   90.00
_cell.angle_beta   90.00
_cell.angle_gamma   90.00
#
_symmetry.space_group_name_H-M   'P 1'
#
loop_
_entity.id
_entity.type
_entity.pdbx_description
1 polymer ?
#
loop_
_entity_poly.entity_id
_entity_poly.type
_entity_poly.pdbx_seq_one_letter_code
_entity_poly.pdbx_strand_id
1 'polypeptide(L)'
;RSVSRGLGDVYKRQGIPNHFDLDSDGDGCFDVIEAGFDDNDMVMDSVLGLIPSPDGILGNSPVTVDEEGRVIRSDDNTTSQGYFKPKDGDTNGVDDYREVGSAAVILTEPVTDRVDENDTIVLGTTVEVIGNAVYEWYESRDSGKVWIKLPPFAPYSGVDTDTLSILGAPLSMNGYQYKMIVSTPAFACGENDTTSIIPIMVSNDNDEDGIPNDIDIDDDNDGIVDTLEVIDEENDDDFDNDGIPNHYDLDSDGDGCFDVLEAGFSDPDGDGILCTSPVIVNNLGQVIGLS
;
A
#
# COMPACT_ATOMS: atom_id res chain seq x y z
N ARG A 1 -32.58 -34.57 -40.32
CA ARG A 1 -31.65 -33.43 -40.18
C ARG A 1 -31.35 -33.29 -38.72
N SER A 2 -30.20 -33.81 -38.25
CA SER A 2 -29.69 -33.46 -36.94
C SER A 2 -29.21 -32.03 -36.99
N VAL A 3 -29.90 -31.16 -36.30
CA VAL A 3 -29.39 -29.84 -35.98
C VAL A 3 -28.28 -30.13 -34.94
N SER A 4 -27.02 -30.01 -35.33
CA SER A 4 -25.95 -29.87 -34.36
C SER A 4 -26.29 -28.63 -33.54
N ARG A 5 -26.63 -28.85 -32.30
CA ARG A 5 -26.58 -27.77 -31.31
C ARG A 5 -25.13 -27.39 -31.20
N GLY A 6 -24.74 -26.42 -32.02
CA GLY A 6 -23.54 -25.67 -31.79
C GLY A 6 -23.59 -25.15 -30.34
N LEU A 7 -22.42 -25.06 -29.73
CA LEU A 7 -22.22 -24.30 -28.49
C LEU A 7 -23.05 -23.03 -28.58
N GLY A 8 -24.05 -22.88 -27.72
CA GLY A 8 -25.05 -21.84 -27.85
C GLY A 8 -24.38 -20.48 -27.89
N ASP A 9 -24.74 -19.70 -28.89
CA ASP A 9 -24.41 -18.28 -28.91
C ASP A 9 -24.91 -17.70 -27.58
N VAL A 10 -23.99 -17.34 -26.75
CA VAL A 10 -24.30 -16.63 -25.50
C VAL A 10 -24.69 -15.23 -25.93
N TYR A 11 -25.99 -14.97 -25.96
CA TYR A 11 -26.49 -13.62 -26.17
C TYR A 11 -26.26 -12.83 -24.89
N LYS A 12 -25.46 -11.82 -24.96
CA LYS A 12 -25.43 -10.81 -23.90
C LYS A 12 -26.65 -9.90 -24.00
N ARG A 13 -26.79 -9.04 -23.02
CA ARG A 13 -27.91 -8.10 -22.85
C ARG A 13 -28.20 -7.23 -24.11
N GLN A 14 -27.22 -7.09 -25.00
CA GLN A 14 -27.29 -6.31 -26.22
C GLN A 14 -27.97 -7.06 -27.38
N GLY A 15 -28.08 -8.38 -27.35
CA GLY A 15 -28.73 -9.20 -28.38
C GLY A 15 -27.91 -9.43 -29.64
N ILE A 16 -26.62 -9.12 -29.64
CA ILE A 16 -25.66 -9.40 -30.70
C ILE A 16 -24.96 -10.73 -30.38
N PRO A 17 -24.87 -11.70 -31.32
CA PRO A 17 -24.07 -12.91 -31.14
C PRO A 17 -22.57 -12.56 -30.98
N ASN A 18 -21.85 -13.20 -30.04
CA ASN A 18 -20.48 -12.88 -29.75
C ASN A 18 -19.53 -12.85 -30.97
N HIS A 19 -19.76 -13.68 -31.97
CA HIS A 19 -18.93 -13.70 -33.19
C HIS A 19 -19.16 -12.50 -34.15
N PHE A 20 -20.06 -11.61 -33.82
CA PHE A 20 -20.31 -10.31 -34.48
C PHE A 20 -20.16 -9.14 -33.49
N ASP A 21 -19.86 -9.41 -32.26
CA ASP A 21 -19.70 -8.44 -31.20
C ASP A 21 -18.20 -8.17 -31.02
N LEU A 22 -17.80 -6.93 -31.00
CA LEU A 22 -16.44 -6.52 -30.80
C LEU A 22 -16.09 -6.35 -29.30
N ASP A 23 -17.10 -6.42 -28.43
CA ASP A 23 -17.04 -6.32 -26.98
C ASP A 23 -18.01 -7.36 -26.41
N SER A 24 -17.59 -8.64 -26.49
CA SER A 24 -18.47 -9.78 -26.20
C SER A 24 -18.98 -9.81 -24.78
N ASP A 25 -18.34 -9.17 -23.83
CA ASP A 25 -18.79 -9.12 -22.44
C ASP A 25 -19.44 -7.80 -22.04
N GLY A 26 -19.31 -6.77 -22.85
CA GLY A 26 -20.03 -5.52 -22.71
C GLY A 26 -19.50 -4.65 -21.59
N ASP A 27 -18.22 -4.74 -21.27
CA ASP A 27 -17.58 -3.95 -20.22
C ASP A 27 -16.87 -2.69 -20.75
N GLY A 28 -16.81 -2.55 -22.09
CA GLY A 28 -16.23 -1.40 -22.77
C GLY A 28 -14.79 -1.61 -23.22
N CYS A 29 -14.23 -2.79 -22.98
CA CYS A 29 -12.96 -3.22 -23.54
C CYS A 29 -13.21 -4.10 -24.76
N PHE A 30 -12.46 -3.90 -25.85
CA PHE A 30 -12.66 -4.71 -27.04
C PHE A 30 -12.03 -6.09 -26.92
N ASP A 31 -12.75 -7.13 -27.40
CA ASP A 31 -12.32 -8.54 -27.38
C ASP A 31 -10.92 -8.75 -27.92
N VAL A 32 -10.51 -8.01 -28.94
CA VAL A 32 -9.18 -8.11 -29.56
C VAL A 32 -8.09 -7.73 -28.58
N ILE A 33 -8.31 -6.71 -27.76
CA ILE A 33 -7.35 -6.24 -26.75
C ILE A 33 -7.30 -7.20 -25.59
N GLU A 34 -8.44 -7.64 -25.09
CA GLU A 34 -8.54 -8.59 -23.98
C GLU A 34 -7.98 -9.96 -24.32
N ALA A 35 -8.16 -10.40 -25.55
CA ALA A 35 -7.52 -11.63 -26.04
C ALA A 35 -5.98 -11.53 -26.14
N GLY A 36 -5.43 -10.34 -25.92
CA GLY A 36 -3.98 -10.10 -25.99
C GLY A 36 -3.46 -9.99 -27.41
N PHE A 37 -4.30 -9.53 -28.35
CA PHE A 37 -3.96 -9.31 -29.75
C PHE A 37 -3.74 -7.80 -30.00
N ASP A 38 -3.17 -7.48 -31.17
CA ASP A 38 -2.85 -6.09 -31.50
C ASP A 38 -4.06 -5.41 -32.19
N ASP A 39 -4.49 -4.29 -31.61
CA ASP A 39 -5.34 -3.28 -32.24
C ASP A 39 -4.55 -1.97 -32.21
N ASN A 40 -3.83 -1.69 -33.29
CA ASN A 40 -2.83 -0.62 -33.34
C ASN A 40 -3.30 0.61 -34.12
N ASP A 41 -4.60 0.82 -34.19
CA ASP A 41 -5.14 1.98 -34.88
C ASP A 41 -4.71 3.29 -34.25
N MET A 42 -4.39 4.24 -35.10
CA MET A 42 -3.89 5.55 -34.71
C MET A 42 -4.70 6.64 -35.40
N VAL A 43 -5.16 7.62 -34.65
CA VAL A 43 -5.80 8.81 -35.19
C VAL A 43 -4.88 10.03 -35.04
N MET A 44 -5.00 10.97 -35.98
CA MET A 44 -4.24 12.21 -35.91
C MET A 44 -4.98 13.21 -35.01
N ASP A 45 -4.42 13.48 -33.85
CA ASP A 45 -4.85 14.60 -32.99
C ASP A 45 -4.11 15.88 -33.38
N SER A 46 -4.81 17.01 -33.37
CA SER A 46 -4.24 18.30 -33.80
C SER A 46 -3.21 18.88 -32.82
N VAL A 47 -3.17 18.40 -31.61
CA VAL A 47 -2.28 18.88 -30.53
C VAL A 47 -1.22 17.83 -30.15
N LEU A 48 -1.62 16.56 -30.03
CA LEU A 48 -0.78 15.45 -29.55
C LEU A 48 -0.12 14.64 -30.65
N GLY A 49 -0.51 14.83 -31.93
CA GLY A 49 -0.03 14.02 -33.05
C GLY A 49 -0.81 12.74 -33.24
N LEU A 50 -0.13 11.64 -33.60
CA LEU A 50 -0.76 10.31 -33.68
C LEU A 50 -1.02 9.76 -32.29
N ILE A 51 -2.26 9.45 -31.96
CA ILE A 51 -2.68 8.84 -30.71
C ILE A 51 -3.36 7.48 -30.96
N PRO A 52 -3.22 6.51 -30.06
CA PRO A 52 -3.93 5.25 -30.14
C PRO A 52 -5.46 5.48 -30.17
N SER A 53 -6.14 4.77 -31.05
CA SER A 53 -7.60 4.82 -31.17
C SER A 53 -8.12 3.46 -31.62
N PRO A 54 -8.09 2.47 -30.71
CA PRO A 54 -8.56 1.11 -30.99
C PRO A 54 -10.01 1.12 -31.50
N ASP A 55 -10.31 0.34 -32.54
CA ASP A 55 -11.65 0.19 -33.12
C ASP A 55 -12.27 -1.20 -32.89
N GLY A 56 -11.58 -2.06 -32.14
CA GLY A 56 -12.00 -3.43 -31.85
C GLY A 56 -11.68 -4.43 -32.97
N ILE A 57 -10.97 -4.00 -34.00
CA ILE A 57 -10.60 -4.84 -35.13
C ILE A 57 -9.12 -5.17 -35.06
N LEU A 58 -8.77 -6.43 -35.26
CA LEU A 58 -7.40 -6.91 -35.24
C LEU A 58 -6.50 -6.17 -36.23
N GLY A 59 -5.40 -5.63 -35.77
CA GLY A 59 -4.41 -4.92 -36.58
C GLY A 59 -4.76 -3.45 -36.81
N ASN A 60 -4.27 -2.90 -37.91
CA ASN A 60 -4.52 -1.49 -38.29
C ASN A 60 -5.64 -1.39 -39.32
N SER A 61 -6.60 -0.54 -39.09
CA SER A 61 -7.68 -0.31 -40.08
C SER A 61 -7.22 0.67 -41.19
N PRO A 62 -7.53 0.36 -42.47
CA PRO A 62 -8.15 -0.86 -42.97
C PRO A 62 -7.19 -2.05 -42.95
N VAL A 63 -7.67 -3.20 -42.47
CA VAL A 63 -6.84 -4.40 -42.30
C VAL A 63 -6.31 -4.95 -43.62
N THR A 64 -5.11 -5.50 -43.60
CA THR A 64 -4.55 -6.32 -44.70
C THR A 64 -4.68 -7.79 -44.34
N VAL A 65 -5.15 -8.62 -45.28
CA VAL A 65 -5.37 -10.05 -45.06
C VAL A 65 -4.58 -10.90 -46.04
N ASP A 66 -4.21 -12.13 -45.62
CA ASP A 66 -3.64 -13.16 -46.49
C ASP A 66 -4.68 -13.85 -47.37
N GLU A 67 -4.24 -14.85 -48.14
CA GLU A 67 -5.11 -15.61 -49.07
C GLU A 67 -6.18 -16.41 -48.33
N GLU A 68 -5.99 -16.74 -47.08
CA GLU A 68 -6.93 -17.41 -46.21
C GLU A 68 -7.86 -16.42 -45.47
N GLY A 69 -7.68 -15.10 -45.64
CA GLY A 69 -8.47 -14.07 -44.99
C GLY A 69 -8.04 -13.74 -43.56
N ARG A 70 -6.85 -14.15 -43.17
CA ARG A 70 -6.30 -13.82 -41.81
C ARG A 70 -5.59 -12.47 -41.88
N VAL A 71 -5.80 -11.64 -40.87
CA VAL A 71 -5.10 -10.35 -40.73
C VAL A 71 -3.60 -10.58 -40.60
N ILE A 72 -2.81 -9.83 -41.35
CA ILE A 72 -1.35 -9.87 -41.32
C ILE A 72 -0.78 -8.56 -40.76
N ARG A 73 0.41 -8.64 -40.20
CA ARG A 73 1.08 -7.47 -39.62
C ARG A 73 1.37 -6.43 -40.71
N SER A 74 1.16 -5.18 -40.38
CA SER A 74 1.40 -4.05 -41.29
C SER A 74 2.89 -3.77 -41.50
N ASP A 75 3.76 -4.20 -40.60
CA ASP A 75 5.19 -3.91 -40.63
C ASP A 75 5.99 -4.85 -41.54
N ASP A 76 5.62 -6.12 -41.63
CA ASP A 76 6.31 -7.11 -42.48
C ASP A 76 5.42 -7.74 -43.57
N ASN A 77 4.12 -7.55 -43.48
CA ASN A 77 3.10 -8.05 -44.40
C ASN A 77 3.11 -9.58 -44.62
N THR A 78 3.67 -10.33 -43.66
CA THR A 78 3.88 -11.78 -43.81
C THR A 78 3.42 -12.59 -42.58
N THR A 79 3.35 -11.99 -41.40
CA THR A 79 3.01 -12.67 -40.16
C THR A 79 1.55 -12.43 -39.81
N SER A 80 0.76 -13.48 -39.66
CA SER A 80 -0.63 -13.40 -39.17
C SER A 80 -0.64 -12.92 -37.72
N GLN A 81 -1.59 -12.05 -37.41
CA GLN A 81 -1.87 -11.61 -36.04
C GLN A 81 -3.05 -12.41 -35.47
N GLY A 82 -3.10 -12.53 -34.14
CA GLY A 82 -4.15 -13.31 -33.49
C GLY A 82 -4.09 -14.80 -33.84
N TYR A 83 -5.25 -15.46 -33.87
CA TYR A 83 -5.47 -16.85 -34.27
C TYR A 83 -4.75 -17.89 -33.39
N PHE A 84 -4.42 -17.54 -32.17
CA PHE A 84 -3.92 -18.44 -31.13
C PHE A 84 -4.85 -18.38 -29.92
N LYS A 85 -4.52 -19.12 -28.88
CA LYS A 85 -5.36 -19.14 -27.67
C LYS A 85 -5.45 -17.73 -27.07
N PRO A 86 -6.67 -17.20 -26.84
CA PRO A 86 -6.83 -15.92 -26.14
C PRO A 86 -6.24 -15.93 -24.75
N LYS A 87 -6.00 -14.75 -24.23
CA LYS A 87 -5.47 -14.54 -22.89
C LYS A 87 -6.51 -14.93 -21.82
N ASP A 88 -6.03 -15.44 -20.70
CA ASP A 88 -6.73 -15.75 -19.46
C ASP A 88 -5.81 -15.20 -18.36
N GLY A 89 -5.99 -13.92 -18.03
CA GLY A 89 -5.05 -13.13 -17.22
C GLY A 89 -5.07 -13.50 -15.76
N ASP A 90 -6.22 -13.92 -15.25
CA ASP A 90 -6.39 -14.36 -13.86
C ASP A 90 -6.30 -15.88 -13.69
N THR A 91 -6.14 -16.61 -14.81
CA THR A 91 -5.98 -18.07 -14.86
C THR A 91 -7.14 -18.88 -14.27
N ASN A 92 -8.35 -18.36 -14.34
CA ASN A 92 -9.56 -19.00 -13.84
C ASN A 92 -10.16 -20.02 -14.83
N GLY A 93 -9.68 -20.06 -16.07
CA GLY A 93 -10.11 -20.97 -17.14
C GLY A 93 -11.16 -20.39 -18.06
N VAL A 94 -11.52 -19.12 -17.92
CA VAL A 94 -12.32 -18.33 -18.84
C VAL A 94 -11.40 -17.33 -19.53
N ASP A 95 -11.52 -17.17 -20.83
CA ASP A 95 -10.70 -16.19 -21.56
C ASP A 95 -11.20 -14.77 -21.23
N ASP A 96 -10.30 -13.79 -21.07
CA ASP A 96 -10.58 -12.43 -20.58
C ASP A 96 -11.74 -11.74 -21.35
N TYR A 97 -11.75 -11.84 -22.70
CA TYR A 97 -12.80 -11.27 -23.55
C TYR A 97 -14.24 -11.81 -23.30
N ARG A 98 -14.39 -12.71 -22.35
CA ARG A 98 -15.67 -13.32 -21.96
C ARG A 98 -16.05 -13.00 -20.51
N GLU A 99 -15.27 -12.18 -19.87
CA GLU A 99 -15.43 -11.80 -18.46
C GLU A 99 -15.64 -10.30 -18.33
N VAL A 100 -16.72 -9.91 -17.70
CA VAL A 100 -16.97 -8.50 -17.41
C VAL A 100 -15.99 -8.01 -16.38
N GLY A 101 -15.20 -6.99 -16.71
CA GLY A 101 -14.22 -6.38 -15.83
C GLY A 101 -14.39 -4.86 -15.69
N SER A 102 -13.58 -4.27 -14.88
CA SER A 102 -13.32 -2.83 -14.85
C SER A 102 -11.89 -2.56 -14.38
N ALA A 103 -11.34 -1.41 -14.72
CA ALA A 103 -10.15 -0.92 -14.03
C ALA A 103 -10.44 -0.88 -12.52
N ALA A 104 -9.47 -1.28 -11.71
CA ALA A 104 -9.54 -1.09 -10.28
C ALA A 104 -9.34 0.40 -9.93
N VAL A 105 -10.11 0.93 -8.99
CA VAL A 105 -10.04 2.33 -8.55
C VAL A 105 -9.93 2.38 -7.03
N ILE A 106 -8.90 3.04 -6.52
CA ILE A 106 -8.71 3.27 -5.10
C ILE A 106 -9.66 4.39 -4.66
N LEU A 107 -10.57 4.08 -3.75
CA LEU A 107 -11.56 5.03 -3.21
C LEU A 107 -11.08 5.74 -1.95
N THR A 108 -10.30 5.03 -1.12
CA THR A 108 -9.75 5.60 0.11
C THR A 108 -8.26 5.31 0.17
N GLU A 109 -7.47 6.33 0.47
CA GLU A 109 -6.04 6.18 0.68
C GLU A 109 -5.75 5.59 2.07
N PRO A 110 -4.75 4.71 2.21
CA PRO A 110 -4.31 4.26 3.52
C PRO A 110 -3.72 5.43 4.30
N VAL A 111 -4.01 5.46 5.58
CA VAL A 111 -3.44 6.43 6.52
C VAL A 111 -2.85 5.67 7.70
N THR A 112 -1.84 6.24 8.32
CA THR A 112 -1.30 5.75 9.58
C THR A 112 -1.02 6.91 10.50
N ASP A 113 -1.30 6.71 11.77
CA ASP A 113 -0.83 7.57 12.85
C ASP A 113 0.57 7.12 13.28
N ARG A 114 1.19 7.86 14.18
CA ARG A 114 2.39 7.42 14.89
C ARG A 114 2.04 6.19 15.72
N VAL A 115 2.93 5.23 15.80
CA VAL A 115 2.80 4.01 16.61
C VAL A 115 4.06 3.81 17.44
N ASP A 116 3.90 3.15 18.57
CA ASP A 116 5.02 2.82 19.44
C ASP A 116 5.83 1.64 18.92
N GLU A 117 7.08 1.54 19.35
CA GLU A 117 7.93 0.43 18.97
C GLU A 117 7.29 -0.90 19.34
N ASN A 118 7.37 -1.87 18.45
CA ASN A 118 6.78 -3.20 18.51
C ASN A 118 5.24 -3.25 18.38
N ASP A 119 4.58 -2.15 18.16
CA ASP A 119 3.17 -2.14 17.80
C ASP A 119 2.89 -2.61 16.37
N THR A 120 1.62 -2.87 16.10
CA THR A 120 1.16 -3.31 14.79
C THR A 120 0.63 -2.13 13.97
N ILE A 121 1.23 -1.88 12.83
CA ILE A 121 0.74 -0.89 11.85
C ILE A 121 -0.25 -1.56 10.91
N VAL A 122 -1.38 -0.90 10.65
CA VAL A 122 -2.41 -1.35 9.70
C VAL A 122 -2.64 -0.28 8.65
N LEU A 123 -2.36 -0.60 7.39
CA LEU A 123 -2.58 0.27 6.24
C LEU A 123 -3.73 -0.30 5.43
N GLY A 124 -4.92 0.26 5.60
CA GLY A 124 -6.14 -0.19 4.93
C GLY A 124 -6.59 0.78 3.83
N THR A 125 -7.13 0.23 2.74
CA THR A 125 -7.70 0.98 1.63
C THR A 125 -9.04 0.39 1.22
N THR A 126 -9.81 1.12 0.43
CA THR A 126 -11.02 0.62 -0.20
C THR A 126 -10.86 0.72 -1.70
N VAL A 127 -11.12 -0.36 -2.41
CA VAL A 127 -11.00 -0.45 -3.87
C VAL A 127 -12.35 -0.78 -4.48
N GLU A 128 -12.74 -0.06 -5.52
CA GLU A 128 -13.86 -0.41 -6.38
C GLU A 128 -13.34 -1.13 -7.62
N VAL A 129 -13.89 -2.30 -7.91
CA VAL A 129 -13.50 -3.14 -9.04
C VAL A 129 -14.64 -4.09 -9.42
N ILE A 130 -14.75 -4.42 -10.71
CA ILE A 130 -15.55 -5.53 -11.21
C ILE A 130 -14.55 -6.60 -11.70
N GLY A 131 -14.71 -7.83 -11.20
CA GLY A 131 -13.77 -8.93 -11.47
C GLY A 131 -12.77 -9.14 -10.34
N ASN A 132 -11.71 -9.87 -10.64
CA ASN A 132 -10.66 -10.23 -9.68
C ASN A 132 -9.58 -9.13 -9.63
N ALA A 133 -9.41 -8.51 -8.46
CA ALA A 133 -8.31 -7.60 -8.21
C ALA A 133 -7.06 -8.34 -7.72
N VAL A 134 -5.90 -7.87 -8.14
CA VAL A 134 -4.60 -8.27 -7.63
C VAL A 134 -3.97 -7.10 -6.92
N TYR A 135 -3.59 -7.30 -5.66
CA TYR A 135 -2.99 -6.30 -4.80
C TYR A 135 -1.51 -6.59 -4.62
N GLU A 136 -0.70 -5.57 -4.71
CA GLU A 136 0.75 -5.68 -4.51
C GLU A 136 1.24 -4.53 -3.63
N TRP A 137 1.72 -4.85 -2.44
CA TRP A 137 2.32 -3.89 -1.53
C TRP A 137 3.83 -3.80 -1.73
N TYR A 138 4.33 -2.57 -1.66
CA TYR A 138 5.75 -2.25 -1.83
C TYR A 138 6.26 -1.41 -0.67
N GLU A 139 7.51 -1.63 -0.31
CA GLU A 139 8.26 -0.88 0.71
C GLU A 139 9.42 -0.14 0.08
N SER A 140 9.70 1.06 0.59
CA SER A 140 10.94 1.79 0.33
C SER A 140 11.59 2.20 1.66
N ARG A 141 12.91 1.95 1.76
CA ARG A 141 13.74 2.27 2.93
C ARG A 141 14.68 3.45 2.67
N ASP A 142 14.60 4.08 1.51
CA ASP A 142 15.51 5.10 1.02
C ASP A 142 14.80 6.34 0.47
N SER A 143 13.66 6.68 1.08
CA SER A 143 12.82 7.83 0.73
C SER A 143 12.28 7.77 -0.71
N GLY A 144 11.83 6.58 -1.13
CA GLY A 144 11.13 6.38 -2.39
C GLY A 144 12.03 6.16 -3.61
N LYS A 145 13.35 6.00 -3.44
CA LYS A 145 14.28 5.77 -4.55
C LYS A 145 14.23 4.33 -5.08
N VAL A 146 14.11 3.36 -4.18
CA VAL A 146 13.99 1.93 -4.51
C VAL A 146 12.74 1.38 -3.85
N TRP A 147 11.93 0.64 -4.62
CA TRP A 147 10.72 -0.01 -4.14
C TRP A 147 10.87 -1.53 -4.23
N ILE A 148 10.61 -2.22 -3.13
CA ILE A 148 10.71 -3.68 -3.01
C ILE A 148 9.32 -4.22 -2.74
N LYS A 149 8.87 -5.17 -3.57
CA LYS A 149 7.61 -5.87 -3.34
C LYS A 149 7.68 -6.67 -2.04
N LEU A 150 6.66 -6.55 -1.20
CA LEU A 150 6.61 -7.22 0.08
C LEU A 150 6.42 -8.74 -0.06
N PRO A 151 7.14 -9.53 0.75
CA PRO A 151 6.99 -10.97 0.78
C PRO A 151 5.78 -11.38 1.66
N PRO A 152 5.13 -12.54 1.39
CA PRO A 152 3.97 -12.98 2.16
C PRO A 152 4.37 -13.72 3.46
N PHE A 153 5.26 -13.15 4.26
CA PHE A 153 5.70 -13.67 5.57
C PHE A 153 6.11 -12.53 6.50
N ALA A 154 6.21 -12.87 7.80
CA ALA A 154 6.52 -11.91 8.85
C ALA A 154 7.71 -10.97 8.52
N PRO A 155 7.61 -9.67 8.91
CA PRO A 155 6.57 -9.10 9.77
C PRO A 155 5.27 -8.74 9.04
N TYR A 156 5.16 -8.98 7.72
CA TYR A 156 4.04 -8.56 6.90
C TYR A 156 2.92 -9.60 6.85
N SER A 157 1.68 -9.11 6.80
CA SER A 157 0.46 -9.88 6.59
C SER A 157 -0.50 -9.08 5.71
N GLY A 158 -1.29 -9.78 4.86
CA GLY A 158 -2.24 -9.11 3.95
C GLY A 158 -1.59 -8.46 2.73
N VAL A 159 -0.38 -8.87 2.33
CA VAL A 159 0.38 -8.29 1.20
C VAL A 159 -0.28 -8.47 -0.17
N ASP A 160 -1.28 -9.34 -0.26
CA ASP A 160 -2.10 -9.66 -1.43
C ASP A 160 -3.57 -9.24 -1.25
N THR A 161 -3.84 -8.36 -0.30
CA THR A 161 -5.18 -7.82 0.00
C THR A 161 -5.17 -6.29 0.01
N ASP A 162 -6.34 -5.69 0.16
CA ASP A 162 -6.52 -4.24 0.31
C ASP A 162 -6.02 -3.68 1.65
N THR A 163 -5.57 -4.54 2.55
CA THR A 163 -5.13 -4.16 3.90
C THR A 163 -3.82 -4.86 4.25
N LEU A 164 -2.77 -4.08 4.44
CA LEU A 164 -1.47 -4.52 4.93
C LEU A 164 -1.39 -4.36 6.44
N SER A 165 -0.91 -5.40 7.14
CA SER A 165 -0.52 -5.31 8.55
C SER A 165 0.98 -5.57 8.68
N ILE A 166 1.67 -4.72 9.46
CA ILE A 166 3.08 -4.84 9.82
C ILE A 166 3.13 -5.14 11.32
N LEU A 167 3.54 -6.34 11.66
CA LEU A 167 3.48 -6.86 13.03
C LEU A 167 4.76 -6.54 13.78
N GLY A 168 4.64 -5.89 14.93
CA GLY A 168 5.77 -5.57 15.80
C GLY A 168 6.80 -4.69 15.07
N ALA A 169 6.38 -3.49 14.65
CA ALA A 169 7.23 -2.56 13.91
C ALA A 169 8.39 -2.07 14.80
N PRO A 170 9.66 -2.41 14.52
CA PRO A 170 10.77 -1.89 15.30
C PRO A 170 11.05 -0.42 14.97
N LEU A 171 11.67 0.31 15.88
CA LEU A 171 12.06 1.72 15.69
C LEU A 171 12.87 1.94 14.40
N SER A 172 13.64 0.95 13.96
CA SER A 172 14.41 1.01 12.71
C SER A 172 13.54 1.14 11.45
N MET A 173 12.24 0.92 11.54
CA MET A 173 11.27 1.15 10.46
C MET A 173 10.77 2.60 10.39
N ASN A 174 11.12 3.44 11.37
CA ASN A 174 10.72 4.84 11.35
C ASN A 174 11.18 5.52 10.04
N GLY A 175 10.24 6.15 9.33
CA GLY A 175 10.48 6.80 8.05
C GLY A 175 10.46 5.87 6.82
N TYR A 176 10.23 4.57 6.96
CA TYR A 176 9.96 3.69 5.81
C TYR A 176 8.69 4.13 5.11
N GLN A 177 8.63 3.90 3.82
CA GLN A 177 7.51 4.31 2.98
C GLN A 177 6.85 3.11 2.33
N TYR A 178 5.53 3.12 2.26
CA TYR A 178 4.73 2.06 1.65
C TYR A 178 3.85 2.60 0.55
N LYS A 179 3.49 1.74 -0.38
CA LYS A 179 2.45 1.96 -1.39
C LYS A 179 1.85 0.64 -1.83
N MET A 180 0.62 0.68 -2.29
CA MET A 180 -0.06 -0.44 -2.93
C MET A 180 -0.29 -0.14 -4.41
N ILE A 181 -0.16 -1.17 -5.23
CA ILE A 181 -0.61 -1.18 -6.62
C ILE A 181 -1.75 -2.19 -6.70
N VAL A 182 -2.86 -1.78 -7.29
CA VAL A 182 -3.97 -2.67 -7.57
C VAL A 182 -4.17 -2.78 -9.08
N SER A 183 -4.40 -3.99 -9.57
CA SER A 183 -4.62 -4.29 -10.97
C SER A 183 -5.79 -5.25 -11.14
N THR A 184 -6.35 -5.27 -12.35
CA THR A 184 -7.39 -6.22 -12.77
C THR A 184 -6.88 -7.00 -13.98
N PRO A 185 -6.24 -8.17 -13.79
CA PRO A 185 -5.54 -8.88 -14.86
C PRO A 185 -6.45 -9.35 -16.02
N ALA A 186 -7.74 -9.55 -15.74
CA ALA A 186 -8.74 -9.94 -16.74
C ALA A 186 -9.31 -8.74 -17.52
N PHE A 187 -9.02 -7.49 -17.12
CA PHE A 187 -9.47 -6.28 -17.81
C PHE A 187 -8.27 -5.56 -18.44
N ALA A 188 -8.04 -5.81 -19.72
CA ALA A 188 -6.85 -5.35 -20.43
C ALA A 188 -6.86 -3.85 -20.78
N CYS A 189 -8.05 -3.22 -20.81
CA CYS A 189 -8.20 -1.80 -21.13
C CYS A 189 -8.02 -0.86 -19.95
N GLY A 190 -7.78 -1.39 -18.73
CA GLY A 190 -7.57 -0.60 -17.52
C GLY A 190 -6.09 -0.40 -17.19
N GLU A 191 -5.79 0.78 -16.68
CA GLU A 191 -4.49 1.01 -16.04
C GLU A 191 -4.55 0.52 -14.58
N ASN A 192 -3.41 0.13 -14.04
CA ASN A 192 -3.27 -0.14 -12.62
C ASN A 192 -3.45 1.17 -11.84
N ASP A 193 -4.13 1.10 -10.68
CA ASP A 193 -4.15 2.23 -9.75
C ASP A 193 -3.12 2.04 -8.64
N THR A 194 -2.66 3.15 -8.07
CA THR A 194 -1.57 3.14 -7.07
C THR A 194 -1.90 4.14 -5.98
N THR A 195 -1.80 3.71 -4.72
CA THR A 195 -1.96 4.62 -3.58
C THR A 195 -0.91 5.73 -3.59
N SER A 196 -1.20 6.80 -2.88
CA SER A 196 -0.17 7.74 -2.44
C SER A 196 0.93 7.03 -1.64
N ILE A 197 2.07 7.68 -1.48
CA ILE A 197 3.16 7.17 -0.63
C ILE A 197 2.79 7.41 0.83
N ILE A 198 2.83 6.34 1.63
CA ILE A 198 2.49 6.35 3.05
C ILE A 198 3.80 6.23 3.85
N PRO A 199 4.32 7.32 4.44
CA PRO A 199 5.41 7.22 5.40
C PRO A 199 4.85 6.69 6.73
N ILE A 200 5.53 5.72 7.34
CA ILE A 200 5.21 5.28 8.69
C ILE A 200 6.10 6.02 9.71
N MET A 201 5.54 6.25 10.88
CA MET A 201 6.24 6.84 12.01
C MET A 201 6.18 5.85 13.17
N VAL A 202 7.37 5.39 13.60
CA VAL A 202 7.55 4.52 14.76
C VAL A 202 8.37 5.29 15.77
N SER A 203 7.94 5.32 17.00
CA SER A 203 8.61 6.03 18.09
C SER A 203 8.63 5.19 19.37
N ASN A 204 9.41 5.60 20.35
CA ASN A 204 9.25 5.18 21.73
C ASN A 204 8.44 6.23 22.48
N ASP A 205 7.75 5.76 23.51
CA ASP A 205 7.03 6.55 24.53
C ASP A 205 7.30 5.80 25.83
N ASN A 206 8.29 6.26 26.62
CA ASN A 206 8.85 5.48 27.73
C ASN A 206 7.90 5.43 28.94
N ASP A 207 7.22 6.54 29.20
CA ASP A 207 6.31 6.71 30.34
C ASP A 207 4.82 6.48 29.97
N GLU A 208 4.53 6.18 28.68
CA GLU A 208 3.20 5.90 28.15
C GLU A 208 2.19 7.07 28.32
N ASP A 209 2.67 8.31 28.37
CA ASP A 209 1.82 9.49 28.52
C ASP A 209 1.17 9.98 27.21
N GLY A 210 1.62 9.42 26.06
CA GLY A 210 1.14 9.70 24.71
C GLY A 210 1.96 10.77 23.99
N ILE A 211 3.06 11.25 24.57
CA ILE A 211 4.04 12.13 23.95
C ILE A 211 5.31 11.30 23.69
N PRO A 212 5.69 11.07 22.43
CA PRO A 212 6.86 10.26 22.12
C PRO A 212 8.16 10.92 22.56
N ASN A 213 9.13 10.14 23.00
CA ASN A 213 10.45 10.55 23.48
C ASN A 213 11.22 11.52 22.56
N ASP A 214 10.96 11.52 21.23
CA ASP A 214 11.63 12.45 20.30
C ASP A 214 11.11 13.90 20.36
N ILE A 215 10.00 14.13 21.06
CA ILE A 215 9.37 15.45 21.27
C ILE A 215 9.02 15.69 22.74
N ASP A 216 9.10 14.68 23.59
CA ASP A 216 9.02 14.79 25.03
C ASP A 216 10.24 15.53 25.57
N ILE A 217 10.15 16.16 26.66
CA ILE A 217 11.27 16.83 27.35
C ILE A 217 11.49 16.30 28.77
N ASP A 218 10.70 15.29 29.17
CA ASP A 218 10.69 14.67 30.50
C ASP A 218 10.21 13.22 30.30
N ASP A 219 11.08 12.39 29.67
CA ASP A 219 10.80 11.08 29.06
C ASP A 219 10.34 9.99 30.06
N ASP A 220 10.46 10.24 31.38
CA ASP A 220 10.01 9.33 32.43
C ASP A 220 9.01 9.99 33.42
N ASN A 221 8.66 11.26 33.17
CA ASN A 221 7.70 12.04 33.95
C ASN A 221 8.09 12.20 35.45
N ASP A 222 9.36 12.16 35.80
CA ASP A 222 9.82 12.39 37.18
C ASP A 222 9.84 13.88 37.55
N GLY A 223 9.74 14.78 36.54
CA GLY A 223 9.75 16.22 36.68
C GLY A 223 11.11 16.86 36.54
N ILE A 224 12.15 16.10 36.27
CA ILE A 224 13.47 16.55 35.84
C ILE A 224 13.49 16.42 34.32
N VAL A 225 13.84 17.46 33.60
CA VAL A 225 13.83 17.38 32.13
C VAL A 225 15.10 16.69 31.63
N ASP A 226 14.99 15.85 30.58
CA ASP A 226 16.07 15.04 29.99
C ASP A 226 17.40 15.77 29.85
N THR A 227 17.35 17.03 29.41
CA THR A 227 18.56 17.85 29.24
C THR A 227 19.29 18.21 30.55
N LEU A 228 18.68 17.97 31.70
CA LEU A 228 19.31 18.14 33.01
C LEU A 228 19.84 16.81 33.54
N GLU A 229 19.37 15.71 33.08
CA GLU A 229 19.77 14.36 33.49
C GLU A 229 20.96 13.85 32.68
N VAL A 230 21.06 14.31 31.42
CA VAL A 230 22.26 14.08 30.57
C VAL A 230 23.30 15.18 30.86
N ILE A 231 23.88 15.18 32.06
CA ILE A 231 24.70 16.31 32.53
C ILE A 231 26.19 16.15 32.28
N ASP A 232 26.76 15.15 31.65
CA ASP A 232 28.21 15.12 31.66
C ASP A 232 28.92 14.99 30.30
N GLU A 233 30.00 15.83 30.16
CA GLU A 233 30.93 15.83 29.02
C GLU A 233 31.74 14.51 28.91
N GLU A 234 31.63 13.59 29.86
CA GLU A 234 32.35 12.30 29.93
C GLU A 234 31.49 11.07 29.54
N ASN A 235 30.26 11.25 29.11
CA ASN A 235 29.42 10.16 28.58
C ASN A 235 28.82 9.24 29.66
N ASP A 236 28.34 9.79 30.75
CA ASP A 236 27.66 9.05 31.80
C ASP A 236 26.18 9.47 31.86
N ASP A 237 25.40 8.95 30.92
CA ASP A 237 23.94 9.05 30.86
C ASP A 237 23.24 7.89 31.58
N ASP A 238 24.00 7.06 32.34
CA ASP A 238 23.57 5.90 33.12
C ASP A 238 24.46 5.87 34.36
N PHE A 239 24.05 6.61 35.40
CA PHE A 239 24.88 6.93 36.55
C PHE A 239 25.17 5.72 37.45
N ASP A 240 24.20 4.84 37.65
CA ASP A 240 24.35 3.64 38.47
C ASP A 240 24.83 2.41 37.68
N ASN A 241 24.91 2.51 36.35
CA ASN A 241 25.37 1.48 35.42
C ASN A 241 24.47 0.23 35.43
N ASP A 242 23.15 0.40 35.54
CA ASP A 242 22.19 -0.69 35.46
C ASP A 242 21.76 -0.98 34.02
N GLY A 243 22.01 -0.08 33.08
CA GLY A 243 21.74 -0.18 31.65
C GLY A 243 20.52 0.62 31.22
N ILE A 244 19.91 1.41 32.10
CA ILE A 244 18.86 2.38 31.83
C ILE A 244 19.51 3.77 31.83
N PRO A 245 19.41 4.57 30.78
CA PRO A 245 19.85 5.96 30.81
C PRO A 245 19.04 6.79 31.80
N ASN A 246 19.69 7.77 32.49
CA ASN A 246 19.05 8.56 33.53
C ASN A 246 17.72 9.18 33.17
N HIS A 247 17.55 9.70 31.94
CA HIS A 247 16.30 10.29 31.45
C HIS A 247 15.19 9.26 31.15
N TYR A 248 15.41 8.00 31.49
CA TYR A 248 14.40 6.91 31.44
C TYR A 248 14.33 6.20 32.80
N ASP A 249 15.13 6.62 33.77
CA ASP A 249 15.32 5.95 35.04
C ASP A 249 14.81 6.83 36.18
N LEU A 250 13.81 6.35 36.87
CA LEU A 250 13.22 7.04 38.04
C LEU A 250 14.06 7.03 39.29
N ASP A 251 15.23 6.33 39.31
CA ASP A 251 16.18 6.18 40.44
C ASP A 251 17.62 6.15 39.89
N SER A 252 18.02 7.24 39.22
CA SER A 252 19.25 7.36 38.44
C SER A 252 20.52 6.96 39.17
N ASP A 253 20.58 7.07 40.52
CA ASP A 253 21.76 6.67 41.30
C ASP A 253 21.64 5.28 41.96
N GLY A 254 20.49 4.59 41.78
CA GLY A 254 20.23 3.23 42.21
C GLY A 254 20.22 3.04 43.73
N ASP A 255 19.98 4.10 44.52
CA ASP A 255 20.01 4.01 45.97
C ASP A 255 18.67 3.65 46.60
N GLY A 256 17.60 3.63 45.81
CA GLY A 256 16.21 3.29 46.18
C GLY A 256 15.41 4.48 46.67
N CYS A 257 15.85 5.69 46.41
CA CYS A 257 15.10 6.92 46.58
C CYS A 257 14.84 7.54 45.18
N PHE A 258 13.63 7.63 44.75
CA PHE A 258 13.29 8.15 43.42
C PHE A 258 13.75 9.60 43.22
N ASP A 259 14.20 9.91 42.01
CA ASP A 259 14.75 11.21 41.60
C ASP A 259 13.78 12.36 41.82
N VAL A 260 12.48 12.15 41.56
CA VAL A 260 11.39 13.09 41.87
C VAL A 260 11.42 13.59 43.33
N LEU A 261 11.75 12.70 44.30
CA LEU A 261 11.84 13.03 45.73
C LEU A 261 13.13 13.72 46.07
N GLU A 262 14.27 13.29 45.49
CA GLU A 262 15.58 13.91 45.67
C GLU A 262 15.63 15.30 45.06
N ALA A 263 15.00 15.53 43.94
CA ALA A 263 14.80 16.84 43.36
C ALA A 263 13.89 17.76 44.20
N GLY A 264 13.21 17.20 45.22
CA GLY A 264 12.34 17.93 46.14
C GLY A 264 10.95 18.15 45.62
N PHE A 265 10.52 17.38 44.64
CA PHE A 265 9.19 17.37 44.13
C PHE A 265 8.25 16.46 44.93
N SER A 266 7.00 16.33 44.50
CA SER A 266 5.99 15.57 45.24
C SER A 266 5.54 14.34 44.44
N ASP A 267 5.71 13.18 45.04
CA ASP A 267 5.24 11.88 44.62
C ASP A 267 4.37 11.28 45.73
N PRO A 268 3.04 11.54 45.73
CA PRO A 268 2.17 11.12 46.82
C PRO A 268 1.79 9.63 46.81
N ASP A 269 1.87 8.96 45.67
CA ASP A 269 1.58 7.53 45.49
C ASP A 269 2.81 6.63 45.49
N GLY A 270 4.01 7.22 45.38
CA GLY A 270 5.28 6.53 45.57
C GLY A 270 5.67 5.66 44.37
N ASP A 271 5.33 6.10 43.15
CA ASP A 271 5.63 5.38 41.90
C ASP A 271 6.86 5.96 41.14
N GLY A 272 7.47 7.03 41.64
CA GLY A 272 8.62 7.69 41.05
C GLY A 272 8.24 8.82 40.06
N ILE A 273 6.98 8.93 39.70
CA ILE A 273 6.48 9.94 38.76
C ILE A 273 6.04 11.21 39.48
N LEU A 274 6.23 12.37 38.87
CA LEU A 274 5.82 13.65 39.47
C LEU A 274 4.33 13.70 39.71
N CYS A 275 3.93 14.02 40.94
CA CYS A 275 2.54 14.12 41.39
C CYS A 275 1.86 12.78 41.65
N THR A 276 0.73 12.50 41.02
CA THR A 276 -0.06 11.26 41.23
C THR A 276 -0.46 10.71 39.86
N SER A 277 -0.15 9.47 39.60
CA SER A 277 -0.45 8.81 38.33
C SER A 277 -1.96 8.45 38.20
N PRO A 278 -2.54 8.54 36.99
CA PRO A 278 -1.92 9.02 35.75
C PRO A 278 -1.79 10.55 35.73
N VAL A 279 -0.69 11.03 35.22
CA VAL A 279 -0.41 12.47 35.12
C VAL A 279 -1.15 13.13 33.96
N ILE A 280 -1.22 14.47 33.98
CA ILE A 280 -1.68 15.29 32.84
C ILE A 280 -0.50 16.08 32.33
N VAL A 281 -0.15 15.87 31.08
CA VAL A 281 0.99 16.55 30.44
C VAL A 281 0.55 17.58 29.41
N ASN A 282 1.45 18.45 29.01
CA ASN A 282 1.28 19.35 27.87
C ASN A 282 1.80 18.69 26.58
N ASN A 283 1.81 19.45 25.45
CA ASN A 283 2.28 18.92 24.14
C ASN A 283 3.80 18.64 24.07
N LEU A 284 4.52 18.80 25.16
CA LEU A 284 5.96 18.58 25.28
C LEU A 284 6.29 17.59 26.42
N GLY A 285 5.31 16.82 26.89
CA GLY A 285 5.48 15.85 27.96
C GLY A 285 5.54 16.41 29.39
N GLN A 286 5.68 17.71 29.59
CA GLN A 286 5.75 18.26 30.94
C GLN A 286 4.47 18.03 31.74
N VAL A 287 4.60 17.49 32.92
CA VAL A 287 3.48 17.36 33.87
C VAL A 287 2.94 18.73 34.26
N ILE A 288 1.65 19.00 34.01
CA ILE A 288 0.99 20.29 34.18
C ILE A 288 -0.14 20.29 35.22
N GLY A 289 -0.48 19.16 35.77
CA GLY A 289 -1.56 19.08 36.71
C GLY A 289 -1.69 17.78 37.46
N LEU A 290 -2.45 17.87 38.53
CA LEU A 290 -2.95 16.71 39.28
C LEU A 290 -4.21 16.20 38.60
N SER A 291 -4.33 14.91 38.45
CA SER A 291 -5.59 14.28 38.03
C SER A 291 -6.63 14.34 39.14
#